data_9523cedd6428f0415b5cb493510f1098
#
_entry.id   9523cedd6428f0415b5cb493510f1098
#
_cell.length_a   1.000
_cell.length_b   1.000
_cell.length_c   1.000
_cell.angle_alpha   90.00
_cell.angle_beta   90.00
_cell.angle_gamma   90.00
#
_symmetry.space_group_name_H-M   'P 1'
#
loop_
_entity.id
_entity.type
_entity.pdbx_description
1 polymer ?
#
loop_
_entity_poly.entity_id
_entity_poly.type
_entity_poly.pdbx_seq_one_letter_code
_entity_poly.pdbx_strand_id
1 'polypeptide(L)'
;ASDQGDGHRPHRGCSIIGRECAREIWYSFRWSSQVQWSGRMLRLFDRGQREEDVFVSLLRSIGCEVWDHTPKGDQYRVSFADGYIGGSVDGVAKGIPGAPDTPHLLEFKTHNDKSFKDLKKKGLIESKPAHYAQMQMYMKGLKMTRGLYMALNKNNEEIYTERVSYDANVAKEYLGRGIDIVESRVPLPKISNRP
;
A
#
# COMPACT_ATOMS: atom_id res chain seq x y z
N ALA A 1 -25.59 -5.03 -11.26
CA ALA A 1 -24.24 -5.55 -11.33
C ALA A 1 -23.41 -4.50 -12.06
N SER A 2 -22.79 -3.60 -11.30
CA SER A 2 -21.86 -2.61 -11.84
C SER A 2 -20.61 -3.34 -12.30
N ASP A 3 -20.35 -3.30 -13.57
CA ASP A 3 -19.11 -3.72 -14.22
C ASP A 3 -17.99 -2.76 -13.79
N GLN A 4 -17.54 -2.87 -12.54
CA GLN A 4 -16.29 -2.30 -12.09
C GLN A 4 -15.17 -3.30 -12.45
N GLY A 5 -15.02 -3.53 -13.73
CA GLY A 5 -13.80 -4.07 -14.27
C GLY A 5 -12.66 -3.19 -13.80
N ASP A 6 -11.65 -3.81 -13.17
CA ASP A 6 -10.41 -3.15 -12.77
C ASP A 6 -9.81 -2.51 -14.03
N GLY A 7 -10.25 -1.25 -14.28
CA GLY A 7 -9.98 -0.53 -15.52
C GLY A 7 -8.47 -0.56 -15.76
N HIS A 8 -8.09 -0.71 -16.98
CA HIS A 8 -6.73 -0.78 -17.48
C HIS A 8 -5.83 0.25 -16.78
N ARG A 9 -5.22 -0.12 -15.66
CA ARG A 9 -4.35 0.77 -14.89
C ARG A 9 -3.07 0.97 -15.68
N PRO A 10 -2.79 2.16 -16.20
CA PRO A 10 -1.61 2.42 -17.03
C PRO A 10 -0.29 2.36 -16.23
N HIS A 11 -0.36 2.19 -14.90
CA HIS A 11 0.78 2.18 -13.99
C HIS A 11 0.79 0.95 -13.10
N ARG A 12 1.96 0.61 -12.55
CA ARG A 12 2.11 -0.40 -11.49
C ARG A 12 1.96 0.23 -10.11
N GLY A 13 1.14 -0.42 -9.31
CA GLY A 13 0.93 0.02 -7.94
C GLY A 13 2.20 -0.10 -7.10
N CYS A 14 2.51 0.92 -6.32
CA CYS A 14 3.57 0.86 -5.31
C CYS A 14 3.36 -0.33 -4.35
N SER A 15 2.12 -0.80 -4.20
CA SER A 15 1.76 -1.96 -3.37
C SER A 15 2.39 -3.29 -3.79
N ILE A 16 2.83 -3.43 -5.04
CA ILE A 16 3.48 -4.67 -5.51
C ILE A 16 4.99 -4.55 -5.62
N ILE A 17 5.56 -3.33 -5.57
CA ILE A 17 7.00 -3.11 -5.78
C ILE A 17 7.87 -3.79 -4.71
N GLY A 18 7.33 -3.94 -3.50
CA GLY A 18 7.99 -4.62 -2.39
C GLY A 18 7.89 -6.15 -2.42
N ARG A 19 7.24 -6.76 -3.44
CA ARG A 19 7.22 -8.22 -3.58
C ARG A 19 8.61 -8.74 -3.90
N GLU A 20 8.92 -9.93 -3.40
CA GLU A 20 10.24 -10.55 -3.55
C GLU A 20 10.60 -10.78 -5.03
N CYS A 21 9.68 -11.34 -5.82
CA CYS A 21 9.94 -11.72 -7.21
C CYS A 21 9.76 -10.55 -8.19
N ALA A 22 10.87 -9.94 -8.60
CA ALA A 22 10.87 -8.88 -9.62
C ALA A 22 10.35 -9.38 -10.99
N ARG A 23 10.57 -10.66 -11.33
CA ARG A 23 10.06 -11.28 -12.56
C ARG A 23 8.52 -11.36 -12.57
N GLU A 24 7.89 -11.68 -11.44
CA GLU A 24 6.43 -11.67 -11.29
C GLU A 24 5.88 -10.26 -11.56
N ILE A 25 6.54 -9.24 -10.98
CA ILE A 25 6.17 -7.84 -11.20
C ILE A 25 6.34 -7.48 -12.68
N TRP A 26 7.42 -7.91 -13.32
CA TRP A 26 7.71 -7.68 -14.72
C TRP A 26 6.62 -8.26 -15.64
N TYR A 27 6.21 -9.52 -15.45
CA TYR A 27 5.10 -10.13 -16.20
C TYR A 27 3.78 -9.42 -15.95
N SER A 28 3.50 -9.09 -14.70
CA SER A 28 2.32 -8.33 -14.32
C SER A 28 2.30 -6.95 -15.00
N PHE A 29 3.44 -6.26 -15.10
CA PHE A 29 3.56 -4.96 -15.78
C PHE A 29 3.24 -5.06 -17.28
N ARG A 30 3.55 -6.16 -17.92
CA ARG A 30 3.35 -6.37 -19.37
C ARG A 30 2.04 -7.06 -19.71
N TRP A 31 1.12 -7.15 -18.74
CA TRP A 31 -0.20 -7.76 -18.96
C TRP A 31 -0.16 -9.18 -19.54
N SER A 32 0.93 -9.90 -19.31
CA SER A 32 1.12 -11.26 -19.81
C SER A 32 0.19 -12.30 -19.18
N SER A 33 -0.52 -11.92 -18.13
CA SER A 33 -1.56 -12.73 -17.48
C SER A 33 -2.73 -11.86 -17.02
N GLN A 34 -3.95 -12.29 -17.33
CA GLN A 34 -5.16 -11.70 -16.75
C GLN A 34 -5.57 -12.54 -15.55
N VAL A 35 -5.66 -11.91 -14.37
CA VAL A 35 -6.14 -12.58 -13.16
C VAL A 35 -7.66 -12.46 -13.12
N GLN A 36 -8.36 -13.58 -13.20
CA GLN A 36 -9.78 -13.62 -12.90
C GLN A 36 -9.99 -13.81 -11.39
N TRP A 37 -10.57 -12.81 -10.76
CA TRP A 37 -10.82 -12.85 -9.33
C TRP A 37 -12.09 -13.66 -9.03
N SER A 38 -12.00 -14.62 -8.11
CA SER A 38 -13.18 -15.30 -7.61
C SER A 38 -14.08 -14.33 -6.84
N GLY A 39 -15.41 -14.63 -6.79
CA GLY A 39 -16.34 -13.82 -6.00
C GLY A 39 -15.95 -13.67 -4.52
N ARG A 40 -15.26 -14.69 -3.97
CA ARG A 40 -14.69 -14.61 -2.62
C ARG A 40 -13.61 -13.52 -2.52
N MET A 41 -12.72 -13.43 -3.51
CA MET A 41 -11.65 -12.41 -3.54
C MET A 41 -12.24 -11.01 -3.71
N LEU A 42 -13.23 -10.86 -4.57
CA LEU A 42 -13.91 -9.57 -4.75
C LEU A 42 -14.55 -9.08 -3.45
N ARG A 43 -15.21 -9.95 -2.67
CA ARG A 43 -15.75 -9.60 -1.35
C ARG A 43 -14.67 -9.24 -0.34
N LEU A 44 -13.46 -9.82 -0.43
CA LEU A 44 -12.33 -9.44 0.43
C LEU A 44 -11.79 -8.06 0.08
N PHE A 45 -11.74 -7.70 -1.20
CA PHE A 45 -11.35 -6.36 -1.63
C PHE A 45 -12.38 -5.32 -1.19
N ASP A 46 -13.66 -5.58 -1.42
CA ASP A 46 -14.77 -4.73 -0.98
C ASP A 46 -14.77 -4.53 0.55
N ARG A 47 -14.49 -5.58 1.32
CA ARG A 47 -14.32 -5.43 2.77
C ARG A 47 -13.14 -4.51 3.10
N GLY A 48 -12.00 -4.66 2.41
CA GLY A 48 -10.84 -3.79 2.61
C GLY A 48 -11.17 -2.32 2.41
N GLN A 49 -11.89 -1.99 1.33
CA GLN A 49 -12.31 -0.63 1.04
C GLN A 49 -13.25 -0.04 2.11
N ARG A 50 -14.21 -0.81 2.58
CA ARG A 50 -15.11 -0.35 3.68
C ARG A 50 -14.37 -0.11 4.99
N GLU A 51 -13.34 -0.89 5.28
CA GLU A 51 -12.53 -0.69 6.48
C GLU A 51 -11.69 0.61 6.43
N GLU A 52 -11.38 1.13 5.25
CA GLU A 52 -10.71 2.42 5.12
C GLU A 52 -11.57 3.55 5.71
N ASP A 53 -12.88 3.57 5.41
CA ASP A 53 -13.83 4.54 5.98
C ASP A 53 -13.95 4.41 7.50
N VAL A 54 -13.90 3.18 8.03
CA VAL A 54 -13.93 2.92 9.46
C VAL A 54 -12.68 3.49 10.14
N PHE A 55 -11.49 3.25 9.60
CA PHE A 55 -10.25 3.80 10.13
C PHE A 55 -10.24 5.34 10.12
N VAL A 56 -10.69 5.95 9.02
CA VAL A 56 -10.83 7.40 8.92
C VAL A 56 -11.77 7.95 10.01
N SER A 57 -12.91 7.29 10.21
CA SER A 57 -13.88 7.67 11.24
C SER A 57 -13.30 7.54 12.66
N LEU A 58 -12.55 6.47 12.93
CA LEU A 58 -11.87 6.27 14.22
C LEU A 58 -10.83 7.38 14.49
N LEU A 59 -10.00 7.71 13.50
CA LEU A 59 -9.02 8.79 13.64
C LEU A 59 -9.70 10.14 13.90
N ARG A 60 -10.77 10.46 13.16
CA ARG A 60 -11.55 11.69 13.38
C ARG A 60 -12.20 11.73 14.75
N SER A 61 -12.68 10.59 15.26
CA SER A 61 -13.32 10.51 16.59
C SER A 61 -12.37 10.83 17.76
N ILE A 62 -11.08 10.62 17.58
CA ILE A 62 -10.04 10.98 18.57
C ILE A 62 -9.43 12.37 18.34
N GLY A 63 -10.02 13.16 17.43
CA GLY A 63 -9.63 14.55 17.18
C GLY A 63 -8.57 14.73 16.10
N CYS A 64 -8.24 13.70 15.31
CA CYS A 64 -7.35 13.87 14.18
C CYS A 64 -8.05 14.56 13.01
N GLU A 65 -7.34 15.46 12.33
CA GLU A 65 -7.73 15.96 11.02
C GLU A 65 -7.28 14.95 9.95
N VAL A 66 -8.22 14.46 9.14
CA VAL A 66 -7.94 13.42 8.12
C VAL A 66 -8.37 13.89 6.74
N TRP A 67 -7.43 13.88 5.80
CA TRP A 67 -7.64 14.14 4.37
C TRP A 67 -7.46 12.83 3.61
N ASP A 68 -8.56 12.17 3.33
CA ASP A 68 -8.64 10.89 2.60
C ASP A 68 -8.93 11.09 1.11
N HIS A 69 -9.62 12.20 0.75
CA HIS A 69 -9.92 12.55 -0.63
C HIS A 69 -9.58 14.02 -0.93
N THR A 70 -9.33 14.28 -2.19
CA THR A 70 -9.19 15.65 -2.70
C THR A 70 -10.55 16.37 -2.66
N PRO A 71 -10.59 17.71 -2.80
CA PRO A 71 -11.86 18.43 -2.93
C PRO A 71 -12.75 17.99 -4.10
N LYS A 72 -12.20 17.26 -5.08
CA LYS A 72 -12.94 16.68 -6.21
C LYS A 72 -13.48 15.27 -5.94
N GLY A 73 -13.20 14.71 -4.77
CA GLY A 73 -13.62 13.35 -4.38
C GLY A 73 -12.68 12.23 -4.83
N ASP A 74 -11.53 12.54 -5.44
CA ASP A 74 -10.54 11.54 -5.83
C ASP A 74 -9.59 11.24 -4.67
N GLN A 75 -9.06 10.02 -4.58
CA GLN A 75 -7.94 9.72 -3.66
C GLN A 75 -6.68 10.48 -4.07
N TYR A 76 -5.86 10.87 -3.09
CA TYR A 76 -4.53 11.40 -3.35
C TYR A 76 -3.66 10.34 -4.02
N ARG A 77 -2.81 10.76 -4.95
CA ARG A 77 -1.99 9.83 -5.74
C ARG A 77 -0.54 10.26 -5.79
N VAL A 78 0.34 9.27 -5.87
CA VAL A 78 1.75 9.45 -6.20
C VAL A 78 2.05 8.85 -7.56
N SER A 79 3.03 9.43 -8.25
CA SER A 79 3.45 9.00 -9.58
C SER A 79 4.95 9.18 -9.75
N PHE A 80 5.60 8.17 -10.34
CA PHE A 80 7.03 8.13 -10.64
C PHE A 80 7.25 7.53 -12.02
N ALA A 81 8.47 7.73 -12.58
CA ALA A 81 8.88 7.13 -13.84
C ALA A 81 7.84 7.38 -14.94
N ASP A 82 7.52 8.66 -15.20
CA ASP A 82 6.58 9.11 -16.23
C ASP A 82 5.18 8.46 -16.15
N GLY A 83 4.74 8.13 -14.92
CA GLY A 83 3.44 7.53 -14.68
C GLY A 83 3.44 6.00 -14.65
N TYR A 84 4.55 5.34 -14.93
CA TYR A 84 4.61 3.88 -14.94
C TYR A 84 4.59 3.25 -13.54
N ILE A 85 4.98 3.99 -12.51
CA ILE A 85 4.95 3.55 -11.11
C ILE A 85 4.11 4.55 -10.33
N GLY A 86 3.13 4.08 -9.55
CA GLY A 86 2.28 4.99 -8.79
C GLY A 86 1.28 4.27 -7.89
N GLY A 87 0.39 5.04 -7.31
CA GLY A 87 -0.70 4.49 -6.50
C GLY A 87 -1.49 5.57 -5.80
N SER A 88 -2.67 5.18 -5.33
CA SER A 88 -3.48 5.99 -4.43
C SER A 88 -3.03 5.76 -2.99
N VAL A 89 -3.08 6.80 -2.17
CA VAL A 89 -2.82 6.73 -0.73
C VAL A 89 -4.15 6.72 0.02
N ASP A 90 -4.20 6.04 1.14
CA ASP A 90 -5.43 5.92 1.93
C ASP A 90 -5.78 7.25 2.64
N GLY A 91 -4.79 8.14 2.79
CA GLY A 91 -4.98 9.49 3.29
C GLY A 91 -3.74 10.09 3.95
N VAL A 92 -3.95 11.27 4.51
CA VAL A 92 -2.99 12.01 5.33
C VAL A 92 -3.71 12.47 6.60
N ALA A 93 -3.04 12.45 7.74
CA ALA A 93 -3.62 12.95 8.99
C ALA A 93 -2.66 13.86 9.77
N LYS A 94 -3.23 14.82 10.51
CA LYS A 94 -2.62 15.56 11.62
C LYS A 94 -3.34 15.25 12.91
N GLY A 95 -2.71 15.59 14.05
CA GLY A 95 -3.31 15.32 15.37
C GLY A 95 -3.00 13.90 15.89
N ILE A 96 -2.11 13.16 15.23
CA ILE A 96 -1.73 11.81 15.69
C ILE A 96 -1.06 11.90 17.07
N PRO A 97 -1.57 11.17 18.10
CA PRO A 97 -1.02 11.22 19.45
C PRO A 97 0.50 11.02 19.48
N GLY A 98 1.20 11.90 20.22
CA GLY A 98 2.65 11.90 20.35
C GLY A 98 3.43 12.57 19.21
N ALA A 99 2.75 13.05 18.14
CA ALA A 99 3.33 13.91 17.11
C ALA A 99 2.22 14.72 16.39
N PRO A 100 1.41 15.53 17.12
CA PRO A 100 0.19 16.12 16.59
C PRO A 100 0.43 17.13 15.47
N ASP A 101 1.54 17.83 15.48
CA ASP A 101 1.85 18.85 14.48
C ASP A 101 2.45 18.27 13.18
N THR A 102 2.87 17.01 13.21
CA THR A 102 3.51 16.37 12.06
C THR A 102 2.46 15.67 11.20
N PRO A 103 2.37 15.97 9.89
CA PRO A 103 1.52 15.21 9.00
C PRO A 103 2.02 13.77 8.85
N HIS A 104 1.10 12.81 8.91
CA HIS A 104 1.35 11.39 8.72
C HIS A 104 0.65 10.87 7.47
N LEU A 105 1.38 10.17 6.59
CA LEU A 105 0.78 9.29 5.62
C LEU A 105 -0.05 8.22 6.32
N LEU A 106 -1.25 7.91 5.84
CA LEU A 106 -2.06 6.79 6.32
C LEU A 106 -1.92 5.60 5.38
N GLU A 107 -1.78 4.42 5.96
CA GLU A 107 -1.83 3.14 5.26
C GLU A 107 -2.67 2.15 6.06
N PHE A 108 -3.80 1.71 5.50
CA PHE A 108 -4.78 0.84 6.14
C PHE A 108 -4.74 -0.57 5.57
N LYS A 109 -4.78 -1.57 6.43
CA LYS A 109 -4.78 -2.98 6.01
C LYS A 109 -5.68 -3.83 6.87
N THR A 110 -6.19 -4.90 6.27
CA THR A 110 -6.91 -5.94 7.01
C THR A 110 -6.16 -7.26 6.94
N HIS A 111 -6.05 -7.96 8.06
CA HIS A 111 -5.34 -9.23 8.17
C HIS A 111 -6.26 -10.33 8.71
N ASN A 112 -5.94 -11.59 8.39
CA ASN A 112 -6.44 -12.73 9.14
C ASN A 112 -5.62 -12.87 10.44
N ASP A 113 -6.13 -13.67 11.37
CA ASP A 113 -5.55 -13.87 12.70
C ASP A 113 -4.06 -14.27 12.66
N LYS A 114 -3.67 -15.21 11.79
CA LYS A 114 -2.27 -15.65 11.63
C LYS A 114 -1.36 -14.51 11.20
N SER A 115 -1.77 -13.77 10.16
CA SER A 115 -1.01 -12.63 9.60
C SER A 115 -0.93 -11.47 10.59
N PHE A 116 -1.98 -11.23 11.36
CA PHE A 116 -2.04 -10.19 12.38
C PHE A 116 -1.14 -10.51 13.58
N LYS A 117 -1.14 -11.74 14.08
CA LYS A 117 -0.24 -12.18 15.14
C LYS A 117 1.23 -12.08 14.75
N ASP A 118 1.57 -12.41 13.50
CA ASP A 118 2.92 -12.24 12.98
C ASP A 118 3.32 -10.76 12.97
N LEU A 119 2.42 -9.87 12.52
CA LEU A 119 2.61 -8.43 12.53
C LEU A 119 2.85 -7.90 13.96
N LYS A 120 2.02 -8.29 14.93
CA LYS A 120 2.19 -7.89 16.33
C LYS A 120 3.52 -8.35 16.93
N LYS A 121 3.98 -9.54 16.53
CA LYS A 121 5.21 -10.13 17.06
C LYS A 121 6.47 -9.47 16.47
N LYS A 122 6.48 -9.15 15.20
CA LYS A 122 7.68 -8.77 14.44
C LYS A 122 7.71 -7.30 13.99
N GLY A 123 6.58 -6.61 14.08
CA GLY A 123 6.43 -5.27 13.52
C GLY A 123 6.29 -5.27 12.01
N LEU A 124 6.08 -4.09 11.44
CA LEU A 124 5.78 -3.91 10.02
C LEU A 124 6.95 -4.31 9.11
N ILE A 125 8.14 -3.86 9.42
CA ILE A 125 9.33 -4.03 8.55
C ILE A 125 9.60 -5.50 8.29
N GLU A 126 9.63 -6.32 9.35
CA GLU A 126 9.96 -7.73 9.23
C GLU A 126 8.79 -8.57 8.73
N SER A 127 7.57 -8.30 9.19
CA SER A 127 6.42 -9.14 8.87
C SER A 127 5.73 -8.79 7.55
N LYS A 128 5.80 -7.52 7.11
CA LYS A 128 5.11 -6.99 5.94
C LYS A 128 6.01 -6.05 5.11
N PRO A 129 7.17 -6.52 4.64
CA PRO A 129 8.12 -5.68 3.93
C PRO A 129 7.52 -5.01 2.68
N ALA A 130 6.55 -5.64 2.03
CA ALA A 130 5.87 -5.03 0.88
C ALA A 130 5.01 -3.81 1.26
N HIS A 131 4.34 -3.84 2.43
CA HIS A 131 3.59 -2.66 2.92
C HIS A 131 4.55 -1.56 3.37
N TYR A 132 5.66 -1.93 4.02
CA TYR A 132 6.69 -0.97 4.37
C TYR A 132 7.27 -0.27 3.14
N ALA A 133 7.62 -1.03 2.09
CA ALA A 133 8.07 -0.49 0.81
C ALA A 133 7.05 0.46 0.18
N GLN A 134 5.77 0.08 0.18
CA GLN A 134 4.67 0.91 -0.31
C GLN A 134 4.62 2.25 0.43
N MET A 135 4.68 2.24 1.77
CA MET A 135 4.68 3.46 2.58
C MET A 135 5.90 4.34 2.30
N GLN A 136 7.09 3.77 2.14
CA GLN A 136 8.31 4.53 1.80
C GLN A 136 8.17 5.23 0.45
N MET A 137 7.61 4.55 -0.56
CA MET A 137 7.34 5.14 -1.86
C MET A 137 6.30 6.27 -1.77
N TYR A 138 5.24 6.07 -1.00
CA TYR A 138 4.20 7.09 -0.83
C TYR A 138 4.72 8.31 -0.08
N MET A 139 5.47 8.12 1.01
CA MET A 139 6.11 9.23 1.73
C MET A 139 7.07 10.00 0.85
N LYS A 140 7.86 9.32 -0.01
CA LYS A 140 8.71 9.97 -1.00
C LYS A 140 7.89 10.85 -1.95
N GLY A 141 6.82 10.34 -2.51
CA GLY A 141 5.98 11.04 -3.48
C GLY A 141 5.28 12.25 -2.89
N LEU A 142 4.80 12.15 -1.66
CA LEU A 142 4.12 13.22 -0.93
C LEU A 142 5.10 14.15 -0.15
N LYS A 143 6.42 13.87 -0.19
CA LYS A 143 7.45 14.59 0.59
C LYS A 143 7.17 14.59 2.09
N MET A 144 6.70 13.46 2.62
CA MET A 144 6.37 13.28 4.03
C MET A 144 7.47 12.54 4.77
N THR A 145 7.61 12.84 6.06
CA THR A 145 8.65 12.24 6.93
C THR A 145 8.10 11.18 7.87
N ARG A 146 6.78 11.06 7.96
CA ARG A 146 6.09 10.15 8.88
C ARG A 146 4.91 9.47 8.20
N GLY A 147 4.66 8.22 8.61
CA GLY A 147 3.46 7.48 8.27
C GLY A 147 2.87 6.80 9.50
N LEU A 148 1.59 6.53 9.45
CA LEU A 148 0.85 5.70 10.39
C LEU A 148 0.29 4.50 9.64
N TYR A 149 0.80 3.33 9.99
CA TYR A 149 0.26 2.04 9.55
C TYR A 149 -0.82 1.60 10.54
N MET A 150 -2.02 1.28 10.03
CA MET A 150 -3.10 0.74 10.83
C MET A 150 -3.60 -0.57 10.22
N ALA A 151 -3.79 -1.57 11.06
CA ALA A 151 -4.23 -2.89 10.61
C ALA A 151 -5.33 -3.46 11.50
N LEU A 152 -6.37 -4.01 10.87
CA LEU A 152 -7.47 -4.69 11.55
C LEU A 152 -7.34 -6.21 11.42
N ASN A 153 -7.50 -6.92 12.52
CA ASN A 153 -7.70 -8.36 12.50
C ASN A 153 -9.17 -8.69 12.17
N LYS A 154 -9.42 -9.20 10.97
CA LYS A 154 -10.78 -9.55 10.50
C LYS A 154 -11.50 -10.62 11.31
N ASN A 155 -10.83 -11.29 12.23
CA ASN A 155 -11.37 -12.40 13.00
C ASN A 155 -11.89 -11.97 14.37
N ASN A 156 -11.34 -10.88 14.95
CA ASN A 156 -11.67 -10.44 16.31
C ASN A 156 -11.70 -8.90 16.48
N GLU A 157 -11.63 -8.17 15.37
CA GLU A 157 -11.70 -6.69 15.32
C GLU A 157 -10.56 -5.97 16.09
N GLU A 158 -9.48 -6.68 16.44
CA GLU A 158 -8.32 -6.07 17.10
C GLU A 158 -7.57 -5.16 16.14
N ILE A 159 -7.16 -3.98 16.61
CA ILE A 159 -6.42 -2.98 15.82
C ILE A 159 -4.96 -2.95 16.27
N TYR A 160 -4.06 -2.92 15.29
CA TYR A 160 -2.64 -2.65 15.43
C TYR A 160 -2.29 -1.32 14.79
N THR A 161 -1.46 -0.53 15.45
CA THR A 161 -0.93 0.72 14.90
C THR A 161 0.58 0.79 15.04
N GLU A 162 1.26 1.29 14.01
CA GLU A 162 2.71 1.52 14.04
C GLU A 162 3.07 2.81 13.30
N ARG A 163 3.86 3.67 13.94
CA ARG A 163 4.45 4.84 13.26
C ARG A 163 5.68 4.45 12.49
N VAL A 164 5.74 4.91 11.24
CA VAL A 164 6.82 4.61 10.31
C VAL A 164 7.54 5.91 9.97
N SER A 165 8.84 5.94 10.16
CA SER A 165 9.68 7.05 9.69
C SER A 165 10.05 6.86 8.23
N TYR A 166 10.18 7.97 7.50
CA TYR A 166 10.68 7.94 6.14
C TYR A 166 12.17 7.59 6.11
N ASP A 167 12.53 6.64 5.27
CA ASP A 167 13.90 6.25 4.96
C ASP A 167 14.18 6.50 3.47
N ALA A 168 15.00 7.51 3.21
CA ALA A 168 15.33 7.92 1.85
C ALA A 168 16.10 6.83 1.07
N ASN A 169 16.91 6.01 1.75
CA ASN A 169 17.69 4.95 1.11
C ASN A 169 16.76 3.81 0.67
N VAL A 170 15.86 3.40 1.55
CA VAL A 170 14.85 2.38 1.23
C VAL A 170 13.94 2.85 0.10
N ALA A 171 13.45 4.09 0.16
CA ALA A 171 12.61 4.65 -0.90
C ALA A 171 13.36 4.73 -2.24
N LYS A 172 14.65 5.07 -2.24
CA LYS A 172 15.50 5.11 -3.43
C LYS A 172 15.71 3.72 -4.01
N GLU A 173 15.99 2.73 -3.16
CA GLU A 173 16.17 1.33 -3.57
C GLU A 173 14.93 0.78 -4.27
N TYR A 174 13.74 0.92 -3.66
CA TYR A 174 12.50 0.43 -4.27
C TYR A 174 12.11 1.19 -5.53
N LEU A 175 12.37 2.50 -5.60
CA LEU A 175 12.16 3.27 -6.81
C LEU A 175 13.09 2.80 -7.93
N GLY A 176 14.39 2.63 -7.67
CA GLY A 176 15.37 2.09 -8.61
C GLY A 176 14.96 0.72 -9.13
N ARG A 177 14.61 -0.19 -8.21
CA ARG A 177 14.07 -1.52 -8.58
C ARG A 177 12.85 -1.42 -9.49
N GLY A 178 11.94 -0.50 -9.20
CA GLY A 178 10.75 -0.29 -10.02
C GLY A 178 11.10 0.20 -11.43
N ILE A 179 12.03 1.12 -11.56
CA ILE A 179 12.53 1.64 -12.83
C ILE A 179 13.19 0.50 -13.63
N ASP A 180 14.07 -0.29 -13.02
CA ASP A 180 14.73 -1.43 -13.67
C ASP A 180 13.70 -2.44 -14.22
N ILE A 181 12.61 -2.70 -13.48
CA ILE A 181 11.53 -3.59 -13.91
C ILE A 181 10.77 -3.01 -15.12
N VAL A 182 10.51 -1.71 -15.10
CA VAL A 182 9.80 -1.02 -16.19
C VAL A 182 10.63 -0.98 -17.46
N GLU A 183 11.92 -0.65 -17.35
CA GLU A 183 12.83 -0.46 -18.48
C GLU A 183 13.34 -1.79 -19.08
N SER A 184 13.38 -2.87 -18.27
CA SER A 184 13.87 -4.16 -18.76
C SER A 184 13.03 -4.69 -19.92
N ARG A 185 13.66 -4.97 -21.05
CA ARG A 185 13.03 -5.55 -22.25
C ARG A 185 12.86 -7.06 -22.18
N VAL A 186 13.50 -7.72 -21.22
CA VAL A 186 13.48 -9.18 -21.03
C VAL A 186 13.05 -9.52 -19.61
N PRO A 187 12.46 -10.71 -19.40
CA PRO A 187 12.10 -11.14 -18.05
C PRO A 187 13.30 -11.17 -17.12
N LEU A 188 13.16 -10.56 -15.94
CA LEU A 188 14.19 -10.56 -14.90
C LEU A 188 14.48 -11.96 -14.37
N PRO A 189 15.62 -12.19 -13.70
CA PRO A 189 15.98 -13.51 -13.16
C PRO A 189 14.90 -14.10 -12.25
N LYS A 190 14.76 -15.42 -12.28
CA LYS A 190 13.92 -16.14 -11.32
C LYS A 190 14.57 -16.14 -9.93
N ILE A 191 13.76 -16.06 -8.88
CA ILE A 191 14.23 -16.25 -7.49
C ILE A 191 14.27 -17.74 -7.09
N SER A 192 13.55 -18.60 -7.80
CA SER A 192 13.58 -20.04 -7.61
C SER A 192 13.24 -20.76 -8.92
N ASN A 193 13.65 -22.04 -9.02
CA ASN A 193 13.25 -22.93 -10.12
C ASN A 193 11.91 -23.66 -9.85
N ARG A 194 11.21 -23.30 -8.78
CA ARG A 194 9.86 -23.83 -8.52
C ARG A 194 8.87 -23.18 -9.48
N PRO A 195 7.94 -23.97 -10.05
CA PRO A 195 6.90 -23.46 -10.93
C PRO A 195 5.96 -22.50 -10.20
#